data_36e8641112444aaf426aa4a260548741
#
_entry.id   36e8641112444aaf426aa4a260548741
#
_cell.length_a   1.000
_cell.length_b   1.000
_cell.length_c   1.000
_cell.angle_alpha   90.00
_cell.angle_beta   90.00
_cell.angle_gamma   90.00
#
_symmetry.space_group_name_H-M   'P 1'
#
loop_
_entity.id
_entity.type
_entity.pdbx_description
1 polymer ?
#
loop_
_entity_poly.entity_id
_entity_poly.type
_entity_poly.pdbx_seq_one_letter_code
_entity_poly.pdbx_strand_id
1 'polypeptide(L)'
;MVTNRSHLSHHLPVIVLCISIFILLLIVIILSLLPPIATDALVHHLAIPKLWLLNGGFYEIKWSVFSYYPMNVDLLYLIPLYFHNDIIPNFIHMGFGIGTSWLIFRYLSNKLNRVAGLLGVLVFFSTPIVLRMSTVAYVDLGLVFFTTASILAYLHWRNEEYKKNKWLVLSAIAMGLALGTKYNALIAWLFLTLAIIFFYSRDTEKQWPAIKYGAIFFLVSL
;
A
#
# COMPACT_ATOMS: atom_id res chain seq x y z
N MET A 1 7.44 -45.22 16.07
CA MET A 1 7.65 -43.90 16.73
C MET A 1 8.45 -42.89 15.87
N VAL A 2 8.79 -43.19 14.62
CA VAL A 2 9.65 -42.36 13.71
C VAL A 2 8.85 -41.42 12.82
N THR A 3 7.59 -41.67 12.54
CA THR A 3 6.76 -40.91 11.59
C THR A 3 6.27 -39.53 12.11
N ASN A 4 6.31 -39.30 13.44
CA ASN A 4 5.78 -38.06 14.02
C ASN A 4 6.82 -36.91 14.04
N ARG A 5 8.12 -37.19 13.96
CA ARG A 5 9.18 -36.17 13.93
C ARG A 5 9.33 -35.48 12.58
N SER A 6 9.06 -36.16 11.47
CA SER A 6 9.17 -35.59 10.13
C SER A 6 8.05 -34.57 9.84
N HIS A 7 6.84 -34.79 10.32
CA HIS A 7 5.73 -33.82 10.17
C HIS A 7 5.96 -32.55 10.98
N LEU A 8 6.51 -32.66 12.19
CA LEU A 8 6.81 -31.46 13.03
C LEU A 8 7.89 -30.58 12.43
N SER A 9 8.92 -31.17 11.81
CA SER A 9 10.05 -30.41 11.21
C SER A 9 9.63 -29.56 10.02
N HIS A 10 8.64 -29.97 9.24
CA HIS A 10 8.12 -29.21 8.09
C HIS A 10 7.22 -28.03 8.51
N HIS A 11 6.56 -28.09 9.66
CA HIS A 11 5.70 -27.02 10.15
C HIS A 11 6.44 -26.00 11.04
N LEU A 12 7.58 -26.37 11.59
CA LEU A 12 8.34 -25.51 12.51
C LEU A 12 8.67 -24.11 11.94
N PRO A 13 9.20 -23.96 10.70
CA PRO A 13 9.48 -22.64 10.16
C PRO A 13 8.21 -21.80 9.98
N VAL A 14 7.09 -22.38 9.60
CA VAL A 14 5.82 -21.68 9.47
C VAL A 14 5.36 -21.17 10.84
N ILE A 15 5.43 -22.01 11.87
CA ILE A 15 5.02 -21.65 13.24
C ILE A 15 5.89 -20.51 13.77
N VAL A 16 7.21 -20.61 13.63
CA VAL A 16 8.16 -19.57 14.10
C VAL A 16 7.88 -18.23 13.40
N LEU A 17 7.70 -18.24 12.08
CA LEU A 17 7.38 -17.04 11.31
C LEU A 17 6.03 -16.41 11.72
N CYS A 18 5.00 -17.23 11.91
CA CYS A 18 3.69 -16.75 12.38
C CYS A 18 3.78 -16.12 13.77
N ILE A 19 4.52 -16.73 14.70
CA ILE A 19 4.74 -16.19 16.04
C ILE A 19 5.50 -14.85 15.95
N SER A 20 6.56 -14.78 15.15
CA SER A 20 7.35 -13.55 14.97
C SER A 20 6.51 -12.41 14.41
N ILE A 21 5.70 -12.68 13.37
CA ILE A 21 4.79 -11.70 12.77
C ILE A 21 3.73 -11.27 13.80
N PHE A 22 3.18 -12.21 14.55
CA PHE A 22 2.18 -11.92 15.59
C PHE A 22 2.74 -10.99 16.67
N ILE A 23 3.97 -11.26 17.15
CA ILE A 23 4.64 -10.40 18.14
C ILE A 23 4.85 -8.98 17.59
N LEU A 24 5.34 -8.84 16.34
CA LEU A 24 5.51 -7.54 15.71
C LEU A 24 4.19 -6.78 15.58
N LEU A 25 3.12 -7.46 15.13
CA LEU A 25 1.79 -6.85 15.03
C LEU A 25 1.27 -6.42 16.39
N LEU A 26 1.46 -7.22 17.43
CA LEU A 26 1.04 -6.87 18.78
C LEU A 26 1.77 -5.61 19.28
N ILE A 27 3.07 -5.51 19.05
CA ILE A 27 3.85 -4.31 19.39
C ILE A 27 3.31 -3.08 18.64
N VAL A 28 3.08 -3.19 17.34
CA VAL A 28 2.55 -2.10 16.51
C VAL A 28 1.16 -1.68 17.00
N ILE A 29 0.27 -2.62 17.31
CA ILE A 29 -1.07 -2.34 17.86
C ILE A 29 -0.97 -1.55 19.17
N ILE A 30 -0.13 -2.00 20.10
CA ILE A 30 0.05 -1.32 21.40
C ILE A 30 0.57 0.10 21.20
N LEU A 31 1.56 0.29 20.33
CA LEU A 31 2.11 1.61 20.04
C LEU A 31 1.11 2.52 19.29
N SER A 32 0.25 1.96 18.45
CA SER A 32 -0.78 2.70 17.71
C SER A 32 -1.92 3.21 18.61
N LEU A 33 -2.08 2.66 19.82
CA LEU A 33 -3.04 3.15 20.84
C LEU A 33 -2.59 4.46 21.51
N LEU A 34 -1.32 4.84 21.33
CA LEU A 34 -0.82 6.09 21.89
C LEU A 34 -1.36 7.29 21.11
N PRO A 35 -1.61 8.43 21.77
CA PRO A 35 -1.95 9.67 21.09
C PRO A 35 -0.90 10.05 20.04
N PRO A 36 -1.29 10.69 18.92
CA PRO A 36 -0.36 11.09 17.88
C PRO A 36 0.58 12.18 18.41
N ILE A 37 1.90 11.94 18.30
CA ILE A 37 2.98 12.86 18.68
C ILE A 37 3.89 13.22 17.50
N ALA A 38 3.71 12.55 16.37
CA ALA A 38 4.55 12.78 15.20
C ALA A 38 4.23 14.12 14.55
N THR A 39 5.24 14.92 14.25
CA THR A 39 5.11 16.28 13.73
C THR A 39 4.22 16.36 12.50
N ASP A 40 4.50 15.53 11.47
CA ASP A 40 3.73 15.56 10.23
C ASP A 40 2.27 15.14 10.42
N ALA A 41 2.00 14.17 11.34
CA ALA A 41 0.64 13.81 11.71
C ALA A 41 -0.12 15.03 12.27
N LEU A 42 0.50 15.77 13.20
CA LEU A 42 -0.12 16.89 13.89
C LEU A 42 -0.19 18.17 13.04
N VAL A 43 0.78 18.39 12.13
CA VAL A 43 0.88 19.62 11.33
C VAL A 43 -0.04 19.58 10.10
N HIS A 44 -0.22 18.43 9.46
CA HIS A 44 -1.04 18.36 8.26
C HIS A 44 -1.95 17.14 8.12
N HIS A 45 -1.51 15.91 8.37
CA HIS A 45 -2.34 14.73 8.14
C HIS A 45 -3.62 14.67 9.00
N LEU A 46 -3.56 15.18 10.23
CA LEU A 46 -4.73 15.30 11.11
C LEU A 46 -5.26 16.73 11.15
N ALA A 47 -4.37 17.74 11.10
CA ALA A 47 -4.77 19.13 11.24
C ALA A 47 -5.64 19.62 10.09
N ILE A 48 -5.28 19.33 8.84
CA ILE A 48 -6.02 19.80 7.67
C ILE A 48 -7.43 19.19 7.62
N PRO A 49 -7.61 17.86 7.73
CA PRO A 49 -8.96 17.28 7.84
C PRO A 49 -9.77 17.85 9.01
N LYS A 50 -9.14 18.09 10.17
CA LYS A 50 -9.80 18.68 11.33
C LYS A 50 -10.26 20.12 11.07
N LEU A 51 -9.45 20.91 10.37
CA LEU A 51 -9.83 22.28 9.98
C LEU A 51 -11.01 22.28 9.00
N TRP A 52 -11.07 21.36 8.06
CA TRP A 52 -12.23 21.21 7.18
C TRP A 52 -13.50 20.82 7.95
N LEU A 53 -13.40 19.93 8.94
CA LEU A 53 -14.54 19.59 9.80
C LEU A 53 -15.03 20.80 10.62
N LEU A 54 -14.10 21.58 11.20
CA LEU A 54 -14.43 22.77 11.99
C LEU A 54 -15.07 23.87 11.13
N ASN A 55 -14.68 23.97 9.85
CA ASN A 55 -15.27 24.92 8.91
C ASN A 55 -16.63 24.45 8.34
N GLY A 56 -17.02 23.20 8.58
CA GLY A 56 -18.24 22.60 8.00
C GLY A 56 -18.09 22.21 6.51
N GLY A 57 -16.88 22.15 5.98
CA GLY A 57 -16.60 21.78 4.58
C GLY A 57 -15.18 22.10 4.14
N PHE A 58 -14.86 21.69 2.93
CA PHE A 58 -13.56 21.97 2.30
C PHE A 58 -13.41 23.46 2.01
N TYR A 59 -12.26 24.00 2.36
CA TYR A 59 -11.88 25.37 2.02
C TYR A 59 -10.36 25.48 1.80
N GLU A 60 -9.94 26.54 1.13
CA GLU A 60 -8.52 26.80 0.88
C GLU A 60 -7.84 27.32 2.15
N ILE A 61 -6.85 26.58 2.63
CA ILE A 61 -6.07 26.95 3.83
C ILE A 61 -4.78 27.65 3.36
N LYS A 62 -4.88 28.95 3.04
CA LYS A 62 -3.82 29.76 2.39
C LYS A 62 -2.48 29.79 3.11
N TRP A 63 -2.48 29.63 4.42
CA TRP A 63 -1.27 29.64 5.24
C TRP A 63 -0.58 28.27 5.33
N SER A 64 -1.21 27.19 4.85
CA SER A 64 -0.66 25.83 4.89
C SER A 64 -0.42 25.30 3.48
N VAL A 65 0.86 25.20 3.08
CA VAL A 65 1.27 24.61 1.80
C VAL A 65 0.79 23.15 1.68
N PHE A 66 0.72 22.43 2.77
CA PHE A 66 0.30 21.03 2.81
C PHE A 66 -1.15 20.82 2.38
N SER A 67 -2.03 21.81 2.49
CA SER A 67 -3.43 21.72 2.05
C SER A 67 -3.61 21.57 0.54
N TYR A 68 -2.55 21.83 -0.23
CA TYR A 68 -2.52 21.67 -1.70
C TYR A 68 -1.93 20.31 -2.14
N TYR A 69 -1.57 19.46 -1.19
CA TYR A 69 -1.05 18.13 -1.49
C TYR A 69 -2.18 17.13 -1.77
N PRO A 70 -1.89 16.03 -2.49
CA PRO A 70 -2.85 14.94 -2.62
C PRO A 70 -3.22 14.37 -1.25
N MET A 71 -4.52 14.18 -0.97
CA MET A 71 -5.03 13.88 0.36
C MET A 71 -5.98 12.67 0.41
N ASN A 72 -5.93 11.74 -0.55
CA ASN A 72 -6.87 10.61 -0.57
C ASN A 72 -6.91 9.80 0.74
N VAL A 73 -5.75 9.54 1.34
CA VAL A 73 -5.71 8.78 2.61
C VAL A 73 -6.13 9.67 3.76
N ASP A 74 -5.76 10.95 3.75
CA ASP A 74 -6.16 11.90 4.79
C ASP A 74 -7.68 12.09 4.84
N LEU A 75 -8.38 11.97 3.69
CA LEU A 75 -9.85 12.01 3.66
C LEU A 75 -10.49 10.89 4.47
N LEU A 76 -9.84 9.72 4.60
CA LEU A 76 -10.32 8.64 5.46
C LEU A 76 -10.27 9.03 6.94
N TYR A 77 -9.36 9.93 7.31
CA TYR A 77 -9.22 10.42 8.68
C TYR A 77 -10.35 11.36 9.10
N LEU A 78 -11.09 11.95 8.15
CA LEU A 78 -12.29 12.74 8.46
C LEU A 78 -13.30 11.94 9.29
N ILE A 79 -13.46 10.64 9.01
CA ILE A 79 -14.45 9.79 9.70
C ILE A 79 -14.15 9.73 11.20
N PRO A 80 -12.99 9.24 11.67
CA PRO A 80 -12.71 9.18 13.09
C PRO A 80 -12.58 10.58 13.73
N LEU A 81 -12.06 11.58 13.02
CA LEU A 81 -11.92 12.94 13.54
C LEU A 81 -13.28 13.61 13.76
N TYR A 82 -14.30 13.29 12.94
CA TYR A 82 -15.67 13.72 13.17
C TYR A 82 -16.21 13.24 14.53
N PHE A 83 -15.81 12.05 14.97
CA PHE A 83 -16.13 11.49 16.28
C PHE A 83 -15.10 11.86 17.37
N HIS A 84 -14.30 12.90 17.16
CA HIS A 84 -13.27 13.39 18.09
C HIS A 84 -12.22 12.32 18.48
N ASN A 85 -11.94 11.36 17.58
CA ASN A 85 -10.97 10.31 17.81
C ASN A 85 -9.77 10.48 16.86
N ASP A 86 -8.61 10.82 17.44
CA ASP A 86 -7.35 11.02 16.72
C ASP A 86 -6.42 9.79 16.78
N ILE A 87 -6.81 8.73 17.49
CA ILE A 87 -6.07 7.46 17.58
C ILE A 87 -6.42 6.54 16.42
N ILE A 88 -7.70 6.46 16.01
CA ILE A 88 -8.14 5.58 14.91
C ILE A 88 -7.41 5.84 13.59
N PRO A 89 -7.01 7.06 13.21
CA PRO A 89 -6.16 7.31 12.05
C PRO A 89 -4.87 6.47 12.01
N ASN A 90 -4.22 6.21 13.16
CA ASN A 90 -3.05 5.32 13.24
C ASN A 90 -3.41 3.91 12.75
N PHE A 91 -4.57 3.39 13.14
CA PHE A 91 -5.05 2.06 12.72
C PHE A 91 -5.46 2.01 11.25
N ILE A 92 -6.02 3.08 10.69
CA ILE A 92 -6.29 3.18 9.25
C ILE A 92 -4.98 3.08 8.47
N HIS A 93 -3.96 3.84 8.88
CA HIS A 93 -2.64 3.81 8.24
C HIS A 93 -1.96 2.44 8.39
N MET A 94 -2.00 1.83 9.59
CA MET A 94 -1.55 0.46 9.84
C MET A 94 -2.26 -0.56 8.94
N GLY A 95 -3.56 -0.36 8.69
CA GLY A 95 -4.37 -1.21 7.82
C GLY A 95 -3.81 -1.31 6.40
N PHE A 96 -3.26 -0.23 5.85
CA PHE A 96 -2.56 -0.26 4.56
C PHE A 96 -1.26 -1.08 4.62
N GLY A 97 -0.51 -1.02 5.73
CA GLY A 97 0.65 -1.87 5.97
C GLY A 97 0.29 -3.37 6.02
N ILE A 98 -0.81 -3.71 6.70
CA ILE A 98 -1.35 -5.07 6.75
C ILE A 98 -1.80 -5.50 5.34
N GLY A 99 -2.50 -4.62 4.61
CA GLY A 99 -2.92 -4.87 3.23
C GLY A 99 -1.74 -5.13 2.30
N THR A 100 -0.66 -4.35 2.42
CA THR A 100 0.59 -4.57 1.66
C THR A 100 1.19 -5.94 2.01
N SER A 101 1.24 -6.30 3.28
CA SER A 101 1.75 -7.60 3.75
C SER A 101 0.94 -8.76 3.18
N TRP A 102 -0.39 -8.61 3.12
CA TRP A 102 -1.26 -9.61 2.48
C TRP A 102 -0.97 -9.75 0.99
N LEU A 103 -0.74 -8.65 0.27
CA LEU A 103 -0.35 -8.67 -1.15
C LEU A 103 0.98 -9.40 -1.34
N ILE A 104 2.00 -9.08 -0.53
CA ILE A 104 3.31 -9.74 -0.54
C ILE A 104 3.16 -11.24 -0.26
N PHE A 105 2.42 -11.59 0.79
CA PHE A 105 2.16 -12.99 1.15
C PHE A 105 1.53 -13.76 0.00
N ARG A 106 0.45 -13.24 -0.58
CA ARG A 106 -0.27 -13.87 -1.70
C ARG A 106 0.63 -14.07 -2.91
N TYR A 107 1.37 -13.04 -3.28
CA TYR A 107 2.25 -13.10 -4.45
C TYR A 107 3.38 -14.12 -4.27
N LEU A 108 4.13 -14.04 -3.17
CA LEU A 108 5.25 -14.93 -2.91
C LEU A 108 4.81 -16.38 -2.64
N SER A 109 3.70 -16.57 -1.94
CA SER A 109 3.16 -17.92 -1.69
C SER A 109 2.74 -18.61 -2.97
N ASN A 110 2.16 -17.87 -3.93
CA ASN A 110 1.75 -18.41 -5.22
C ASN A 110 2.93 -18.66 -6.17
N LYS A 111 3.99 -17.84 -6.08
CA LYS A 111 5.17 -17.97 -6.97
C LYS A 111 6.22 -18.96 -6.45
N LEU A 112 6.35 -19.07 -5.15
CA LEU A 112 7.36 -19.90 -4.49
C LEU A 112 6.69 -20.93 -3.55
N ASN A 113 6.45 -20.54 -2.31
CA ASN A 113 5.77 -21.35 -1.30
C ASN A 113 5.32 -20.50 -0.10
N ARG A 114 4.57 -21.10 0.82
CA ARG A 114 4.03 -20.44 2.00
C ARG A 114 5.11 -19.85 2.93
N VAL A 115 6.25 -20.52 3.06
CA VAL A 115 7.36 -20.05 3.91
C VAL A 115 7.94 -18.76 3.32
N ALA A 116 8.17 -18.70 2.00
CA ALA A 116 8.62 -17.49 1.32
C ALA A 116 7.62 -16.34 1.47
N GLY A 117 6.32 -16.63 1.39
CA GLY A 117 5.28 -15.64 1.66
C GLY A 117 5.37 -15.04 3.06
N LEU A 118 5.49 -15.88 4.09
CA LEU A 118 5.64 -15.45 5.48
C LEU A 118 6.96 -14.69 5.72
N LEU A 119 8.05 -15.15 5.13
CA LEU A 119 9.34 -14.43 5.18
C LEU A 119 9.23 -13.03 4.57
N GLY A 120 8.56 -12.90 3.42
CA GLY A 120 8.32 -11.59 2.79
C GLY A 120 7.54 -10.65 3.70
N VAL A 121 6.50 -11.15 4.38
CA VAL A 121 5.76 -10.37 5.39
C VAL A 121 6.64 -9.97 6.55
N LEU A 122 7.42 -10.92 7.10
CA LEU A 122 8.31 -10.64 8.22
C LEU A 122 9.36 -9.59 7.86
N VAL A 123 10.02 -9.70 6.70
CA VAL A 123 11.00 -8.73 6.21
C VAL A 123 10.36 -7.35 6.03
N PHE A 124 9.18 -7.28 5.41
CA PHE A 124 8.48 -6.02 5.22
C PHE A 124 8.16 -5.35 6.56
N PHE A 125 7.48 -6.07 7.47
CA PHE A 125 7.09 -5.50 8.77
C PHE A 125 8.24 -5.25 9.72
N SER A 126 9.33 -6.02 9.67
CA SER A 126 10.53 -5.80 10.49
C SER A 126 11.43 -4.68 9.97
N THR A 127 11.17 -4.17 8.76
CA THR A 127 11.88 -2.99 8.23
C THR A 127 11.61 -1.79 9.14
N PRO A 128 12.65 -1.14 9.73
CA PRO A 128 12.46 -0.12 10.77
C PRO A 128 11.55 1.02 10.39
N ILE A 129 11.63 1.49 9.13
CA ILE A 129 10.78 2.57 8.63
C ILE A 129 9.31 2.14 8.53
N VAL A 130 9.03 0.89 8.08
CA VAL A 130 7.66 0.36 7.99
C VAL A 130 7.06 0.21 9.38
N LEU A 131 7.85 -0.33 10.32
CA LEU A 131 7.43 -0.50 11.71
C LEU A 131 7.07 0.84 12.35
N ARG A 132 7.92 1.86 12.18
CA ARG A 132 7.65 3.22 12.66
C ARG A 132 6.40 3.82 11.99
N MET A 133 6.30 3.74 10.65
CA MET A 133 5.15 4.30 9.92
C MET A 133 3.84 3.61 10.30
N SER A 134 3.88 2.33 10.69
CA SER A 134 2.68 1.58 11.10
C SER A 134 2.05 2.09 12.40
N THR A 135 2.75 2.94 13.17
CA THR A 135 2.27 3.44 14.47
C THR A 135 1.82 4.90 14.46
N VAL A 136 1.81 5.55 13.29
CA VAL A 136 1.50 6.98 13.16
C VAL A 136 0.49 7.23 12.03
N ALA A 137 -0.31 8.30 12.16
CA ALA A 137 -1.28 8.72 11.15
C ALA A 137 -0.60 9.50 10.02
N TYR A 138 0.10 8.77 9.15
CA TYR A 138 0.72 9.28 7.91
C TYR A 138 -0.03 8.72 6.69
N VAL A 139 0.51 8.90 5.49
CA VAL A 139 -0.07 8.39 4.23
C VAL A 139 0.86 7.44 3.49
N ASP A 140 2.09 7.27 3.97
CA ASP A 140 3.15 6.52 3.28
C ASP A 140 2.82 5.05 3.06
N LEU A 141 2.20 4.37 4.05
CA LEU A 141 1.76 2.98 3.87
C LEU A 141 0.59 2.86 2.89
N GLY A 142 -0.26 3.89 2.76
CA GLY A 142 -1.27 3.99 1.71
C GLY A 142 -0.62 4.06 0.32
N LEU A 143 0.39 4.93 0.16
CA LEU A 143 1.19 5.00 -1.06
C LEU A 143 1.82 3.65 -1.40
N VAL A 144 2.46 2.98 -0.44
CA VAL A 144 3.10 1.67 -0.63
C VAL A 144 2.07 0.61 -1.03
N PHE A 145 0.90 0.59 -0.37
CA PHE A 145 -0.18 -0.35 -0.67
C PHE A 145 -0.69 -0.19 -2.10
N PHE A 146 -1.08 1.02 -2.49
CA PHE A 146 -1.65 1.28 -3.81
C PHE A 146 -0.61 1.06 -4.93
N THR A 147 0.63 1.47 -4.73
CA THR A 147 1.73 1.23 -5.69
C THR A 147 2.00 -0.27 -5.83
N THR A 148 2.06 -1.02 -4.72
CA THR A 148 2.25 -2.48 -4.74
C THR A 148 1.08 -3.17 -5.45
N ALA A 149 -0.16 -2.78 -5.14
CA ALA A 149 -1.36 -3.32 -5.80
C ALA A 149 -1.34 -3.07 -7.31
N SER A 150 -0.93 -1.85 -7.73
CA SER A 150 -0.78 -1.50 -9.14
C SER A 150 0.24 -2.39 -9.85
N ILE A 151 1.44 -2.53 -9.27
CA ILE A 151 2.51 -3.37 -9.84
C ILE A 151 2.07 -4.82 -9.92
N LEU A 152 1.45 -5.38 -8.88
CA LEU A 152 1.01 -6.78 -8.87
C LEU A 152 -0.13 -7.03 -9.86
N ALA A 153 -1.06 -6.09 -10.04
CA ALA A 153 -2.11 -6.17 -11.04
C ALA A 153 -1.51 -6.15 -12.46
N TYR A 154 -0.53 -5.27 -12.72
CA TYR A 154 0.21 -5.27 -13.97
C TYR A 154 0.93 -6.61 -14.24
N LEU A 155 1.65 -7.14 -13.23
CA LEU A 155 2.34 -8.42 -13.37
C LEU A 155 1.35 -9.56 -13.63
N HIS A 156 0.17 -9.52 -13.03
CA HIS A 156 -0.88 -10.50 -13.29
C HIS A 156 -1.40 -10.40 -14.74
N TRP A 157 -1.63 -9.16 -15.23
CA TRP A 157 -2.02 -8.93 -16.63
C TRP A 157 -1.01 -9.48 -17.62
N ARG A 158 0.28 -9.25 -17.35
CA ARG A 158 1.38 -9.78 -18.16
C ARG A 158 1.44 -11.30 -18.12
N ASN A 159 1.30 -11.93 -16.93
CA ASN A 159 1.31 -13.39 -16.78
C ASN A 159 0.11 -14.08 -17.47
N GLU A 160 -1.01 -13.36 -17.63
CA GLU A 160 -2.19 -13.83 -18.41
C GLU A 160 -2.04 -13.51 -19.92
N GLU A 161 -0.81 -13.32 -20.39
CA GLU A 161 -0.48 -13.01 -21.79
C GLU A 161 -1.27 -11.81 -22.33
N TYR A 162 -1.52 -10.82 -21.48
CA TYR A 162 -2.25 -9.58 -21.79
C TYR A 162 -3.74 -9.77 -22.22
N LYS A 163 -4.32 -10.95 -21.99
CA LYS A 163 -5.68 -11.27 -22.47
C LYS A 163 -6.80 -10.63 -21.64
N LYS A 164 -6.55 -10.35 -20.35
CA LYS A 164 -7.59 -9.87 -19.41
C LYS A 164 -7.35 -8.41 -19.02
N ASN A 165 -7.81 -7.49 -19.88
CA ASN A 165 -7.62 -6.04 -19.70
C ASN A 165 -8.12 -5.47 -18.35
N LYS A 166 -9.01 -6.16 -17.65
CA LYS A 166 -9.46 -5.78 -16.31
C LYS A 166 -8.29 -5.58 -15.33
N TRP A 167 -7.21 -6.35 -15.47
CA TRP A 167 -6.05 -6.25 -14.61
C TRP A 167 -5.20 -5.01 -14.92
N LEU A 168 -5.14 -4.58 -16.18
CA LEU A 168 -4.53 -3.31 -16.55
C LEU A 168 -5.32 -2.14 -15.98
N VAL A 169 -6.64 -2.18 -16.08
CA VAL A 169 -7.53 -1.14 -15.52
C VAL A 169 -7.40 -1.10 -14.00
N LEU A 170 -7.40 -2.26 -13.33
CA LEU A 170 -7.18 -2.32 -11.88
C LEU A 170 -5.81 -1.76 -11.47
N SER A 171 -4.76 -2.06 -12.27
CA SER A 171 -3.43 -1.47 -12.08
C SER A 171 -3.47 0.06 -12.19
N ALA A 172 -4.14 0.60 -13.21
CA ALA A 172 -4.26 2.03 -13.41
C ALA A 172 -5.04 2.71 -12.28
N ILE A 173 -6.19 2.14 -11.85
CA ILE A 173 -6.97 2.66 -10.72
C ILE A 173 -6.13 2.68 -9.44
N ALA A 174 -5.42 1.59 -9.14
CA ALA A 174 -4.57 1.53 -7.96
C ALA A 174 -3.45 2.59 -8.02
N MET A 175 -2.87 2.83 -9.20
CA MET A 175 -1.86 3.88 -9.39
C MET A 175 -2.47 5.28 -9.22
N GLY A 176 -3.69 5.52 -9.72
CA GLY A 176 -4.41 6.77 -9.51
C GLY A 176 -4.67 7.07 -8.03
N LEU A 177 -5.04 6.02 -7.25
CA LEU A 177 -5.16 6.14 -5.80
C LEU A 177 -3.81 6.46 -5.13
N ALA A 178 -2.70 5.89 -5.64
CA ALA A 178 -1.36 6.24 -5.16
C ALA A 178 -1.00 7.70 -5.46
N LEU A 179 -1.29 8.19 -6.68
CA LEU A 179 -1.07 9.59 -7.09
C LEU A 179 -1.88 10.56 -6.24
N GLY A 180 -3.15 10.24 -5.97
CA GLY A 180 -4.00 11.01 -5.07
C GLY A 180 -3.59 10.93 -3.60
N THR A 181 -2.66 10.04 -3.23
CA THR A 181 -2.14 9.91 -1.87
C THR A 181 -0.88 10.76 -1.65
N LYS A 182 0.07 10.72 -2.58
CA LYS A 182 1.34 11.46 -2.43
C LYS A 182 2.04 11.65 -3.78
N TYR A 183 2.62 12.83 -4.02
CA TYR A 183 3.36 13.15 -5.26
C TYR A 183 4.47 12.16 -5.61
N ASN A 184 5.05 11.50 -4.62
CA ASN A 184 6.09 10.48 -4.84
C ASN A 184 5.62 9.33 -5.76
N ALA A 185 4.31 9.09 -5.86
CA ALA A 185 3.74 8.13 -6.79
C ALA A 185 4.03 8.45 -8.28
N LEU A 186 4.29 9.72 -8.63
CA LEU A 186 4.64 10.13 -10.00
C LEU A 186 5.84 9.36 -10.56
N ILE A 187 6.82 9.05 -9.71
CA ILE A 187 7.99 8.26 -10.11
C ILE A 187 7.56 6.85 -10.51
N ALA A 188 6.80 6.17 -9.64
CA ALA A 188 6.32 4.81 -9.90
C ALA A 188 5.36 4.78 -11.11
N TRP A 189 4.50 5.78 -11.25
CA TRP A 189 3.58 5.94 -12.37
C TRP A 189 4.29 6.06 -13.71
N LEU A 190 5.33 6.93 -13.79
CA LEU A 190 6.13 7.07 -15.00
C LEU A 190 6.84 5.76 -15.35
N PHE A 191 7.53 5.15 -14.38
CA PHE A 191 8.24 3.90 -14.62
C PHE A 191 7.29 2.77 -15.03
N LEU A 192 6.12 2.65 -14.42
CA LEU A 192 5.17 1.60 -14.75
C LEU A 192 4.54 1.82 -16.13
N THR A 193 4.24 3.08 -16.50
CA THR A 193 3.78 3.43 -17.85
C THR A 193 4.79 2.99 -18.91
N LEU A 194 6.06 3.35 -18.71
CA LEU A 194 7.15 2.95 -19.63
C LEU A 194 7.36 1.44 -19.64
N ALA A 195 7.26 0.76 -18.49
CA ALA A 195 7.37 -0.68 -18.38
C ALA A 195 6.26 -1.41 -19.15
N ILE A 196 5.01 -0.91 -19.08
CA ILE A 196 3.87 -1.45 -19.84
C ILE A 196 4.17 -1.39 -21.34
N ILE A 197 4.60 -0.23 -21.85
CA ILE A 197 4.92 -0.06 -23.28
C ILE A 197 6.06 -0.98 -23.67
N PHE A 198 7.15 -0.97 -22.92
CA PHE A 198 8.35 -1.73 -23.22
C PHE A 198 8.10 -3.24 -23.22
N PHE A 199 7.55 -3.78 -22.12
CA PHE A 199 7.38 -5.22 -21.97
C PHE A 199 6.27 -5.76 -22.90
N TYR A 200 5.18 -5.02 -23.11
CA TYR A 200 4.16 -5.42 -24.06
C TYR A 200 4.73 -5.49 -25.48
N SER A 201 5.46 -4.45 -25.91
CA SER A 201 6.10 -4.43 -27.25
C SER A 201 7.09 -5.58 -27.42
N ARG A 202 7.93 -5.84 -26.40
CA ARG A 202 8.92 -6.91 -26.42
C ARG A 202 8.27 -8.31 -26.45
N ASP A 203 7.27 -8.53 -25.62
CA ASP A 203 6.67 -9.87 -25.42
C ASP A 203 5.70 -10.23 -26.57
N THR A 204 5.13 -9.24 -27.30
CA THR A 204 4.14 -9.46 -28.36
C THR A 204 4.62 -9.04 -29.75
N GLU A 205 5.77 -8.35 -29.85
CA GLU A 205 6.32 -7.74 -31.07
C GLU A 205 5.37 -6.69 -31.72
N LYS A 206 4.41 -6.14 -30.96
CA LYS A 206 3.39 -5.21 -31.44
C LYS A 206 3.57 -3.82 -30.80
N GLN A 207 4.13 -2.87 -31.55
CA GLN A 207 4.40 -1.53 -31.04
C GLN A 207 3.15 -0.67 -30.81
N TRP A 208 2.23 -0.61 -31.78
CA TRP A 208 1.04 0.23 -31.68
C TRP A 208 0.10 -0.17 -30.53
N PRO A 209 -0.24 -1.45 -30.34
CA PRO A 209 -0.98 -1.88 -29.14
C PRO A 209 -0.23 -1.57 -27.84
N ALA A 210 1.10 -1.63 -27.80
CA ALA A 210 1.90 -1.29 -26.62
C ALA A 210 1.68 0.17 -26.22
N ILE A 211 1.77 1.11 -27.19
CA ILE A 211 1.52 2.54 -26.95
C ILE A 211 0.07 2.74 -26.50
N LYS A 212 -0.90 2.08 -27.13
CA LYS A 212 -2.32 2.15 -26.74
C LYS A 212 -2.53 1.73 -25.28
N TYR A 213 -1.97 0.60 -24.85
CA TYR A 213 -2.13 0.13 -23.46
C TYR A 213 -1.39 1.01 -22.45
N GLY A 214 -0.21 1.52 -22.83
CA GLY A 214 0.49 2.54 -22.03
C GLY A 214 -0.34 3.81 -21.87
N ALA A 215 -0.96 4.30 -22.95
CA ALA A 215 -1.85 5.46 -22.91
C ALA A 215 -3.13 5.20 -22.09
N ILE A 216 -3.72 4.01 -22.19
CA ILE A 216 -4.87 3.63 -21.34
C ILE A 216 -4.48 3.67 -19.88
N PHE A 217 -3.34 3.06 -19.50
CA PHE A 217 -2.86 3.09 -18.12
C PHE A 217 -2.62 4.53 -17.66
N PHE A 218 -1.90 5.31 -18.45
CA PHE A 218 -1.59 6.71 -18.18
C PHE A 218 -2.85 7.54 -17.92
N LEU A 219 -3.85 7.49 -18.82
CA LEU A 219 -5.07 8.29 -18.74
C LEU A 219 -6.04 7.83 -17.64
N VAL A 220 -6.14 6.52 -17.38
CA VAL A 220 -7.03 5.99 -16.34
C VAL A 220 -6.48 6.22 -14.94
N SER A 221 -5.16 6.39 -14.81
CA SER A 221 -4.52 6.65 -13.51
C SER A 221 -4.46 8.14 -13.14
N LEU A 222 -4.81 9.06 -14.04
CA LEU A 222 -4.96 10.49 -13.76
C LEU A 222 -6.37 10.86 -13.29
#